data_b0938436d1faa9a35bfbf47f57d3fb9b
#
_entry.id   b0938436d1faa9a35bfbf47f57d3fb9b
#
_cell.length_a   1.000
_cell.length_b   1.000
_cell.length_c   1.000
_cell.angle_alpha   90.00
_cell.angle_beta   90.00
_cell.angle_gamma   90.00
#
_symmetry.space_group_name_H-M   'P 1'
#
loop_
_entity.id
_entity.type
_entity.pdbx_description
1 polymer ?
#
loop_
_entity_poly.entity_id
_entity_poly.type
_entity_poly.pdbx_seq_one_letter_code
_entity_poly.pdbx_strand_id
1 'polypeptide(L)'
;MKKLFSILPVLAGCVLSAQGQGYILFSNTTQDSMTEVRISDDTTSDYVGDSFVAQLFANVQGSIESALVAIDTPVAFIGSDPQFAGLFLGNEIQIAGVAAGSIATMQLRVWAPSVLNESWDLAYSAALLNPSLRVGKSSLFNVTLGTQGSNVEMALTLPIFTVNTIPEHEVVALGILGLGLALIRRNVTKPKTCKALAQQA
;
A
#
# COMPACT_ATOMS: atom_id res chain seq x y z
N MET A 1 -14.40 46.87 -54.91
CA MET A 1 -14.87 46.68 -53.52
C MET A 1 -14.27 45.37 -53.00
N LYS A 2 -13.17 45.48 -52.24
CA LYS A 2 -12.45 44.32 -51.65
C LYS A 2 -13.03 44.07 -50.26
N LYS A 3 -13.72 42.94 -50.06
CA LYS A 3 -14.20 42.52 -48.75
C LYS A 3 -13.00 41.92 -47.98
N LEU A 4 -12.50 42.64 -46.99
CA LEU A 4 -11.55 42.14 -46.01
C LEU A 4 -12.31 41.18 -45.06
N PHE A 5 -12.09 39.89 -45.19
CA PHE A 5 -12.50 38.91 -44.18
C PHE A 5 -11.51 38.98 -43.03
N SER A 6 -11.92 39.63 -41.94
CA SER A 6 -11.21 39.59 -40.65
C SER A 6 -11.44 38.23 -40.01
N ILE A 7 -10.48 37.35 -40.15
CA ILE A 7 -10.43 36.11 -39.41
C ILE A 7 -9.94 36.44 -37.99
N LEU A 8 -10.88 36.57 -37.07
CA LEU A 8 -10.60 36.64 -35.65
C LEU A 8 -10.18 35.25 -35.19
N PRO A 9 -8.91 34.99 -34.77
CA PRO A 9 -8.57 33.72 -34.15
C PRO A 9 -9.24 33.70 -32.79
N VAL A 10 -10.28 32.87 -32.65
CA VAL A 10 -10.78 32.47 -31.35
C VAL A 10 -9.65 31.67 -30.70
N LEU A 11 -8.80 32.34 -29.96
CA LEU A 11 -7.89 31.71 -28.98
C LEU A 11 -8.81 31.19 -27.86
N ALA A 12 -9.40 30.02 -28.07
CA ALA A 12 -9.94 29.24 -26.99
C ALA A 12 -8.75 28.84 -26.12
N GLY A 13 -8.41 29.71 -25.18
CA GLY A 13 -7.46 29.42 -24.12
C GLY A 13 -8.00 28.25 -23.35
N CYS A 14 -7.50 27.05 -23.66
CA CYS A 14 -7.48 25.96 -22.70
C CYS A 14 -6.70 26.49 -21.51
N VAL A 15 -7.39 27.08 -20.56
CA VAL A 15 -6.89 27.24 -19.20
C VAL A 15 -6.77 25.81 -18.68
N LEU A 16 -5.68 25.15 -19.04
CA LEU A 16 -5.16 24.04 -18.27
C LEU A 16 -4.89 24.67 -16.90
N SER A 17 -5.90 24.60 -16.04
CA SER A 17 -5.66 24.83 -14.62
C SER A 17 -4.56 23.85 -14.26
N ALA A 18 -3.33 24.34 -14.17
CA ALA A 18 -2.22 23.65 -13.55
C ALA A 18 -2.61 23.49 -12.08
N GLN A 19 -3.49 22.54 -11.82
CA GLN A 19 -3.81 22.15 -10.45
C GLN A 19 -2.51 21.63 -9.90
N GLY A 20 -1.92 22.40 -8.99
CA GLY A 20 -0.72 21.99 -8.28
C GLY A 20 -0.95 20.60 -7.71
N GLN A 21 0.08 19.78 -7.74
CA GLN A 21 -0.01 18.44 -7.17
C GLN A 21 -0.27 18.54 -5.67
N GLY A 22 -0.96 17.54 -5.13
CA GLY A 22 -1.28 17.50 -3.72
C GLY A 22 -0.11 17.01 -2.88
N TYR A 23 0.00 17.55 -1.69
CA TYR A 23 1.05 17.25 -0.72
C TYR A 23 0.45 16.82 0.62
N ILE A 24 1.21 16.01 1.36
CA ILE A 24 0.89 15.58 2.72
C ILE A 24 2.17 15.48 3.54
N LEU A 25 2.11 15.80 4.82
CA LEU A 25 3.19 15.54 5.77
C LEU A 25 3.16 14.06 6.16
N PHE A 26 4.18 13.31 5.76
CA PHE A 26 4.31 11.87 6.02
C PHE A 26 4.88 11.63 7.41
N SER A 27 4.02 11.68 8.41
CA SER A 27 4.35 11.46 9.82
C SER A 27 3.16 10.84 10.53
N ASN A 28 3.40 10.01 11.54
CA ASN A 28 2.34 9.50 12.41
C ASN A 28 2.19 10.29 13.72
N THR A 29 2.82 11.46 13.78
CA THR A 29 2.60 12.46 14.83
C THR A 29 2.33 13.82 14.19
N THR A 30 1.53 14.65 14.84
CA THR A 30 1.31 16.04 14.42
C THR A 30 2.51 16.92 14.77
N GLN A 31 2.66 18.07 14.10
CA GLN A 31 3.78 18.98 14.34
C GLN A 31 3.82 19.55 15.76
N ASP A 32 2.66 19.68 16.39
CA ASP A 32 2.54 20.09 17.78
C ASP A 32 2.70 18.94 18.79
N SER A 33 2.92 17.71 18.30
CA SER A 33 3.03 16.47 19.09
C SER A 33 1.79 16.20 19.97
N MET A 34 0.64 16.80 19.66
CA MET A 34 -0.60 16.59 20.41
C MET A 34 -1.34 15.31 19.99
N THR A 35 -1.14 14.89 18.75
CA THR A 35 -1.73 13.66 18.22
C THR A 35 -0.64 12.71 17.76
N GLU A 36 -0.59 11.53 18.34
CA GLU A 36 0.35 10.46 18.01
C GLU A 36 -0.42 9.18 17.71
N VAL A 37 -0.18 8.59 16.55
CA VAL A 37 -0.72 7.28 16.17
C VAL A 37 0.42 6.28 16.22
N ARG A 38 0.73 5.79 17.42
CA ARG A 38 1.83 4.84 17.63
C ARG A 38 1.50 3.48 17.06
N ILE A 39 2.46 2.90 16.37
CA ILE A 39 2.35 1.57 15.78
C ILE A 39 2.98 0.57 16.73
N SER A 40 2.20 -0.42 17.15
CA SER A 40 2.63 -1.49 18.06
C SER A 40 2.90 -2.78 17.30
N ASP A 41 3.68 -3.64 17.96
CA ASP A 41 3.94 -5.02 17.56
C ASP A 41 3.00 -5.94 18.36
N ASP A 42 2.13 -6.66 17.67
CA ASP A 42 1.15 -7.55 18.31
C ASP A 42 1.80 -8.71 19.04
N THR A 43 3.02 -9.09 18.64
CA THR A 43 3.75 -10.23 19.23
C THR A 43 4.38 -9.89 20.59
N THR A 44 4.90 -8.67 20.72
CA THR A 44 5.60 -8.22 21.94
C THR A 44 4.74 -7.32 22.79
N SER A 45 3.64 -6.80 22.27
CA SER A 45 2.82 -5.74 22.86
C SER A 45 3.58 -4.41 23.07
N ASP A 46 4.78 -4.30 22.53
CA ASP A 46 5.58 -3.09 22.54
C ASP A 46 5.35 -2.27 21.26
N TYR A 47 5.81 -1.05 21.26
CA TYR A 47 5.84 -0.24 20.04
C TYR A 47 7.01 -0.66 19.14
N VAL A 48 6.81 -0.55 17.81
CA VAL A 48 7.87 -0.83 16.85
C VAL A 48 9.03 0.15 17.00
N GLY A 49 10.26 -0.36 16.89
CA GLY A 49 11.49 0.42 17.01
C GLY A 49 12.16 0.69 15.66
N ASP A 50 13.41 1.16 15.71
CA ASP A 50 14.24 1.54 14.56
C ASP A 50 14.58 0.41 13.58
N SER A 51 14.31 -0.84 13.95
CA SER A 51 14.42 -1.99 13.05
C SER A 51 13.27 -2.09 12.04
N PHE A 52 12.28 -1.19 12.08
CA PHE A 52 11.16 -1.14 11.16
C PHE A 52 11.19 0.11 10.29
N VAL A 53 10.56 0.01 9.13
CA VAL A 53 10.33 1.13 8.23
C VAL A 53 8.85 1.25 7.90
N ALA A 54 8.42 2.47 7.62
CA ALA A 54 7.09 2.83 7.16
C ALA A 54 7.16 3.38 5.73
N GLN A 55 6.22 3.00 4.87
CA GLN A 55 6.06 3.57 3.55
C GLN A 55 4.59 3.85 3.26
N LEU A 56 4.32 5.01 2.68
CA LEU A 56 2.98 5.38 2.24
C LEU A 56 2.70 4.80 0.85
N PHE A 57 1.52 4.25 0.70
CA PHE A 57 0.94 3.86 -0.58
C PHE A 57 -0.29 4.70 -0.82
N ALA A 58 -0.43 5.29 -2.01
CA ALA A 58 -1.55 6.18 -2.32
C ALA A 58 -1.98 6.10 -3.77
N ASN A 59 -3.20 6.54 -4.03
CA ASN A 59 -3.75 6.78 -5.36
C ASN A 59 -4.98 7.71 -5.24
N VAL A 60 -5.64 7.99 -6.36
CA VAL A 60 -6.88 8.78 -6.40
C VAL A 60 -7.96 8.20 -5.48
N GLN A 61 -8.89 9.03 -5.06
CA GLN A 61 -10.00 8.64 -4.19
C GLN A 61 -10.75 7.40 -4.71
N GLY A 62 -11.08 6.49 -3.81
CA GLY A 62 -11.83 5.28 -4.11
C GLY A 62 -10.99 4.15 -4.72
N SER A 63 -9.67 4.30 -4.80
CA SER A 63 -8.78 3.23 -5.26
C SER A 63 -8.82 2.04 -4.31
N ILE A 64 -8.81 0.84 -4.87
CA ILE A 64 -8.67 -0.41 -4.11
C ILE A 64 -7.19 -0.64 -3.74
N GLU A 65 -6.93 -1.47 -2.74
CA GLU A 65 -5.58 -1.72 -2.23
C GLU A 65 -4.56 -2.11 -3.31
N SER A 66 -4.95 -2.96 -4.25
CA SER A 66 -4.05 -3.41 -5.33
C SER A 66 -3.71 -2.33 -6.37
N ALA A 67 -4.44 -1.22 -6.38
CA ALA A 67 -4.18 -0.08 -7.25
C ALA A 67 -3.31 0.99 -6.60
N LEU A 68 -3.02 0.89 -5.31
CA LEU A 68 -2.17 1.84 -4.62
C LEU A 68 -0.73 1.70 -5.08
N VAL A 69 -0.06 2.84 -5.23
CA VAL A 69 1.34 2.94 -5.64
C VAL A 69 2.18 3.41 -4.46
N ALA A 70 3.37 2.84 -4.31
CA ALA A 70 4.33 3.29 -3.31
C ALA A 70 4.73 4.75 -3.57
N ILE A 71 4.64 5.57 -2.54
CA ILE A 71 5.01 6.98 -2.59
C ILE A 71 6.30 7.15 -1.82
N ASP A 72 7.30 7.75 -2.50
CA ASP A 72 8.61 8.03 -1.94
C ASP A 72 9.33 6.78 -1.36
N THR A 73 10.43 7.00 -0.67
CA THR A 73 11.23 5.97 -0.01
C THR A 73 10.68 5.64 1.38
N PRO A 74 10.87 4.39 1.86
CA PRO A 74 10.52 4.05 3.23
C PRO A 74 11.25 4.91 4.26
N VAL A 75 10.57 5.27 5.35
CA VAL A 75 11.12 6.06 6.46
C VAL A 75 11.26 5.14 7.68
N ALA A 76 12.43 5.20 8.34
CA ALA A 76 12.67 4.45 9.58
C ALA A 76 11.91 5.06 10.76
N PHE A 77 11.53 4.21 11.73
CA PHE A 77 11.02 4.66 13.02
C PHE A 77 12.10 5.34 13.84
N ILE A 78 11.72 6.26 14.75
CA ILE A 78 12.66 7.16 15.44
C ILE A 78 13.61 6.40 16.38
N GLY A 79 13.24 5.24 16.85
CA GLY A 79 14.10 4.42 17.70
C GLY A 79 13.35 3.57 18.71
N SER A 80 14.13 2.91 19.56
CA SER A 80 13.62 2.00 20.59
C SER A 80 13.37 2.67 21.94
N ASP A 81 13.64 3.99 22.06
CA ASP A 81 13.31 4.73 23.28
C ASP A 81 11.79 4.69 23.48
N PRO A 82 11.31 4.26 24.68
CA PRO A 82 9.87 4.16 24.94
C PRO A 82 9.11 5.47 24.72
N GLN A 83 9.78 6.61 24.81
CA GLN A 83 9.16 7.92 24.54
C GLN A 83 8.85 8.11 23.06
N PHE A 84 9.63 7.53 22.16
CA PHE A 84 9.53 7.73 20.70
C PHE A 84 9.20 6.45 19.94
N ALA A 85 9.20 5.30 20.59
CA ALA A 85 8.89 4.03 19.99
C ALA A 85 7.50 4.06 19.33
N GLY A 86 7.39 3.47 18.14
CA GLY A 86 6.17 3.48 17.33
C GLY A 86 5.92 4.77 16.57
N LEU A 87 6.83 5.74 16.64
CA LEU A 87 6.75 7.00 15.90
C LEU A 87 7.75 7.05 14.75
N PHE A 88 7.36 7.68 13.65
CA PHE A 88 8.25 8.06 12.56
C PHE A 88 7.95 9.50 12.11
N LEU A 89 8.99 10.18 11.67
CA LEU A 89 8.94 11.53 11.12
C LEU A 89 9.48 11.49 9.70
N GLY A 90 8.61 11.75 8.76
CA GLY A 90 8.98 11.95 7.36
C GLY A 90 8.89 13.41 6.96
N ASN A 91 9.05 13.64 5.68
CA ASN A 91 8.96 14.95 5.07
C ASN A 91 7.56 15.18 4.48
N GLU A 92 7.31 16.41 4.04
CA GLU A 92 6.20 16.67 3.14
C GLU A 92 6.45 15.97 1.81
N ILE A 93 5.53 15.12 1.39
CA ILE A 93 5.63 14.31 0.18
C ILE A 93 4.51 14.64 -0.79
N GLN A 94 4.83 14.54 -2.07
CA GLN A 94 3.93 14.80 -3.17
C GLN A 94 3.20 13.52 -3.57
N ILE A 95 1.88 13.59 -3.75
CA ILE A 95 1.07 12.48 -4.26
C ILE A 95 0.87 12.68 -5.75
N ALA A 96 1.60 11.93 -6.55
CA ALA A 96 1.53 12.04 -8.01
C ALA A 96 0.12 11.72 -8.52
N GLY A 97 -0.37 12.52 -9.47
CA GLY A 97 -1.66 12.31 -10.11
C GLY A 97 -2.88 12.76 -9.29
N VAL A 98 -2.68 13.28 -8.06
CA VAL A 98 -3.76 13.83 -7.22
C VAL A 98 -3.52 15.30 -6.99
N ALA A 99 -4.49 16.14 -7.34
CA ALA A 99 -4.37 17.59 -7.20
C ALA A 99 -4.54 18.04 -5.74
N ALA A 100 -3.94 19.19 -5.40
CA ALA A 100 -4.22 19.88 -4.15
C ALA A 100 -5.73 20.17 -4.01
N GLY A 101 -6.27 20.00 -2.80
CA GLY A 101 -7.71 20.08 -2.52
C GLY A 101 -8.51 18.85 -2.90
N SER A 102 -7.92 17.88 -3.60
CA SER A 102 -8.55 16.59 -3.90
C SER A 102 -8.27 15.57 -2.82
N ILE A 103 -9.09 14.53 -2.78
CA ILE A 103 -8.95 13.42 -1.82
C ILE A 103 -8.10 12.32 -2.46
N ALA A 104 -7.11 11.80 -1.70
CA ALA A 104 -6.38 10.59 -2.01
C ALA A 104 -6.83 9.45 -1.10
N THR A 105 -6.89 8.22 -1.63
CA THR A 105 -6.98 7.00 -0.83
C THR A 105 -5.59 6.50 -0.54
N MET A 106 -5.32 6.20 0.71
CA MET A 106 -3.99 5.88 1.24
C MET A 106 -4.00 4.62 2.08
N GLN A 107 -2.82 4.02 2.23
CA GLN A 107 -2.52 2.93 3.14
C GLN A 107 -1.08 3.06 3.63
N LEU A 108 -0.87 2.98 4.92
CA LEU A 108 0.47 2.88 5.51
C LEU A 108 0.87 1.41 5.60
N ARG A 109 2.09 1.09 5.16
CA ARG A 109 2.66 -0.26 5.26
C ARG A 109 3.97 -0.19 6.03
N VAL A 110 4.16 -1.16 6.93
CA VAL A 110 5.29 -1.23 7.86
C VAL A 110 5.90 -2.61 7.82
N TRP A 111 7.23 -2.69 7.78
CA TRP A 111 7.97 -3.96 7.81
C TRP A 111 9.37 -3.77 8.39
N ALA A 112 9.99 -4.86 8.81
CA ALA A 112 11.40 -4.88 9.17
C ALA A 112 12.24 -5.06 7.90
N PRO A 113 13.04 -4.08 7.44
CA PRO A 113 13.89 -4.21 6.28
C PRO A 113 15.02 -5.21 6.56
N SER A 114 15.35 -6.00 5.57
CA SER A 114 16.57 -6.82 5.52
C SER A 114 17.14 -6.71 4.11
N VAL A 115 18.36 -7.17 3.90
CA VAL A 115 19.00 -7.16 2.56
C VAL A 115 18.15 -7.84 1.49
N LEU A 116 17.22 -8.71 1.89
CA LEU A 116 16.28 -9.41 0.99
C LEU A 116 14.90 -8.74 0.91
N ASN A 117 14.58 -7.80 1.81
CA ASN A 117 13.24 -7.24 1.97
C ASN A 117 13.27 -5.70 1.88
N GLU A 118 13.91 -5.17 0.83
CA GLU A 118 14.04 -3.73 0.61
C GLU A 118 12.70 -3.04 0.25
N SER A 119 11.72 -3.81 -0.21
CA SER A 119 10.39 -3.32 -0.56
C SER A 119 9.29 -4.06 0.18
N TRP A 120 8.12 -3.44 0.28
CA TRP A 120 6.93 -4.06 0.86
C TRP A 120 6.59 -5.42 0.24
N ASP A 121 6.60 -5.52 -1.10
CA ASP A 121 6.18 -6.75 -1.78
C ASP A 121 7.12 -7.92 -1.49
N LEU A 122 8.42 -7.65 -1.40
CA LEU A 122 9.41 -8.65 -0.99
C LEU A 122 9.26 -9.01 0.48
N ALA A 123 9.08 -8.03 1.36
CA ALA A 123 8.87 -8.25 2.80
C ALA A 123 7.60 -9.06 3.06
N TYR A 124 6.50 -8.71 2.40
CA TYR A 124 5.23 -9.43 2.53
C TYR A 124 5.33 -10.87 2.02
N SER A 125 5.95 -11.06 0.85
CA SER A 125 6.16 -12.40 0.28
C SER A 125 7.06 -13.27 1.16
N ALA A 126 8.10 -12.69 1.75
CA ALA A 126 8.98 -13.39 2.69
C ALA A 126 8.25 -13.74 4.00
N ALA A 127 7.38 -12.86 4.50
CA ALA A 127 6.59 -13.11 5.71
C ALA A 127 5.54 -14.22 5.51
N LEU A 128 5.03 -14.41 4.29
CA LEU A 128 4.19 -15.57 3.96
C LEU A 128 4.93 -16.91 4.09
N LEU A 129 6.24 -16.91 3.92
CA LEU A 129 7.08 -18.11 3.99
C LEU A 129 7.79 -18.28 5.33
N ASN A 130 7.91 -17.22 6.09
CA ASN A 130 8.61 -17.19 7.38
C ASN A 130 7.77 -16.45 8.44
N PRO A 131 7.08 -17.18 9.32
CA PRO A 131 6.21 -16.57 10.32
C PRO A 131 6.95 -15.77 11.42
N SER A 132 8.28 -15.76 11.43
CA SER A 132 9.04 -14.88 12.31
C SER A 132 9.21 -13.47 11.77
N LEU A 133 8.93 -13.26 10.47
CA LEU A 133 8.96 -11.92 9.88
C LEU A 133 7.63 -11.20 10.14
N ARG A 134 7.75 -9.94 10.51
CA ARG A 134 6.63 -9.10 10.91
C ARG A 134 6.38 -8.02 9.89
N VAL A 135 5.14 -7.91 9.48
CA VAL A 135 4.66 -6.91 8.55
C VAL A 135 3.31 -6.37 9.03
N GLY A 136 2.99 -5.14 8.70
CA GLY A 136 1.71 -4.54 9.07
C GLY A 136 1.22 -3.57 8.01
N LYS A 137 -0.08 -3.46 7.86
CA LYS A 137 -0.70 -2.47 7.00
C LYS A 137 -1.93 -1.88 7.67
N SER A 138 -2.14 -0.58 7.51
CA SER A 138 -3.38 0.06 7.95
C SER A 138 -4.57 -0.38 7.08
N SER A 139 -5.79 -0.16 7.55
CA SER A 139 -6.93 -0.08 6.64
C SER A 139 -6.74 1.08 5.66
N LEU A 140 -7.50 1.07 4.57
CA LEU A 140 -7.54 2.21 3.65
C LEU A 140 -8.15 3.43 4.35
N PHE A 141 -7.55 4.60 4.15
CA PHE A 141 -8.06 5.87 4.66
C PHE A 141 -7.98 6.97 3.60
N ASN A 142 -8.74 8.02 3.77
CA ASN A 142 -8.83 9.10 2.81
C ASN A 142 -8.32 10.40 3.43
N VAL A 143 -7.52 11.14 2.66
CA VAL A 143 -6.98 12.44 3.08
C VAL A 143 -7.21 13.47 1.98
N THR A 144 -7.66 14.66 2.36
CA THR A 144 -7.68 15.82 1.46
C THR A 144 -6.28 16.42 1.40
N LEU A 145 -5.68 16.44 0.21
CA LEU A 145 -4.31 16.91 0.03
C LEU A 145 -4.23 18.44 0.05
N GLY A 146 -3.14 18.96 0.58
CA GLY A 146 -2.82 20.37 0.57
C GLY A 146 -1.95 20.79 -0.61
N THR A 147 -1.65 22.08 -0.69
CA THR A 147 -0.56 22.63 -1.51
C THR A 147 0.77 22.41 -0.80
N GLN A 148 1.88 22.50 -1.51
CA GLN A 148 3.21 22.47 -0.90
C GLN A 148 3.33 23.50 0.23
N GLY A 149 3.84 23.09 1.37
CA GLY A 149 3.96 23.92 2.57
C GLY A 149 2.67 24.10 3.38
N SER A 150 1.56 23.44 2.99
CA SER A 150 0.30 23.53 3.74
C SER A 150 0.25 22.67 5.00
N ASN A 151 1.25 21.79 5.19
CA ASN A 151 1.39 20.90 6.36
C ASN A 151 0.11 20.08 6.67
N VAL A 152 -0.53 19.54 5.63
CA VAL A 152 -1.64 18.59 5.86
C VAL A 152 -1.08 17.35 6.54
N GLU A 153 -1.52 17.09 7.76
CA GLU A 153 -0.96 16.04 8.63
C GLU A 153 -1.69 14.71 8.44
N MET A 154 -0.94 13.67 8.04
CA MET A 154 -1.46 12.32 7.90
C MET A 154 -1.91 11.75 9.26
N ALA A 155 -1.22 12.09 10.34
CA ALA A 155 -1.50 11.60 11.69
C ALA A 155 -2.97 11.78 12.13
N LEU A 156 -3.63 12.83 11.68
CA LEU A 156 -5.03 13.12 12.03
C LEU A 156 -6.05 12.14 11.44
N THR A 157 -5.67 11.41 10.40
CA THR A 157 -6.56 10.49 9.66
C THR A 157 -6.04 9.06 9.62
N LEU A 158 -4.81 8.82 10.08
CA LEU A 158 -4.19 7.50 10.08
C LEU A 158 -4.94 6.54 11.03
N PRO A 159 -5.47 5.41 10.55
CA PRO A 159 -6.07 4.40 11.41
C PRO A 159 -5.03 3.72 12.29
N ILE A 160 -5.41 3.38 13.51
CA ILE A 160 -4.59 2.55 14.41
C ILE A 160 -4.48 1.14 13.81
N PHE A 161 -3.29 0.59 13.78
CA PHE A 161 -3.03 -0.79 13.36
C PHE A 161 -1.77 -1.33 14.05
N THR A 162 -1.57 -2.63 13.95
CA THR A 162 -0.41 -3.34 14.52
C THR A 162 0.41 -4.02 13.43
N VAL A 163 1.67 -4.26 13.72
CA VAL A 163 2.53 -5.12 12.94
C VAL A 163 2.42 -6.54 13.52
N ASN A 164 2.15 -7.52 12.67
CA ASN A 164 1.88 -8.89 13.09
C ASN A 164 2.71 -9.87 12.27
N THR A 165 2.80 -11.10 12.77
CA THR A 165 3.13 -12.25 11.93
C THR A 165 1.93 -12.60 11.07
N ILE A 166 2.15 -13.03 9.82
CA ILE A 166 1.05 -13.51 8.98
C ILE A 166 0.59 -14.86 9.54
N PRO A 167 -0.71 -15.03 9.91
CA PRO A 167 -1.19 -16.28 10.49
C PRO A 167 -1.01 -17.44 9.51
N GLU A 168 -0.48 -18.57 9.99
CA GLU A 168 -0.24 -19.79 9.19
C GLU A 168 -1.50 -20.36 8.52
N HIS A 169 -2.70 -20.06 9.05
CA HIS A 169 -3.93 -20.57 8.47
C HIS A 169 -4.25 -20.03 7.07
N GLU A 170 -3.78 -18.83 6.72
CA GLU A 170 -3.89 -18.34 5.33
C GLU A 170 -2.98 -19.14 4.38
N VAL A 171 -1.80 -19.52 4.84
CA VAL A 171 -0.84 -20.36 4.11
C VAL A 171 -1.37 -21.79 3.97
N VAL A 172 -1.97 -22.33 5.03
CA VAL A 172 -2.59 -23.67 5.03
C VAL A 172 -3.79 -23.71 4.08
N ALA A 173 -4.63 -22.67 4.04
CA ALA A 173 -5.78 -22.61 3.13
C ALA A 173 -5.32 -22.61 1.66
N LEU A 174 -4.28 -21.87 1.31
CA LEU A 174 -3.67 -21.88 -0.01
C LEU A 174 -3.03 -23.23 -0.36
N GLY A 175 -2.38 -23.88 0.60
CA GLY A 175 -1.80 -25.21 0.45
C GLY A 175 -2.87 -26.27 0.19
N ILE A 176 -3.98 -26.24 0.92
CA ILE A 176 -5.13 -27.16 0.74
C ILE A 176 -5.78 -26.94 -0.64
N LEU A 177 -5.95 -25.69 -1.06
CA LEU A 177 -6.51 -25.36 -2.38
C LEU A 177 -5.58 -25.85 -3.51
N GLY A 178 -4.28 -25.68 -3.38
CA GLY A 178 -3.27 -26.16 -4.33
C GLY A 178 -3.26 -27.70 -4.42
N LEU A 179 -3.30 -28.40 -3.30
CA LEU A 179 -3.40 -29.86 -3.24
C LEU A 179 -4.71 -30.36 -3.84
N GLY A 180 -5.84 -29.71 -3.56
CA GLY A 180 -7.14 -30.04 -4.12
C GLY A 180 -7.14 -29.96 -5.65
N LEU A 181 -6.58 -28.90 -6.22
CA LEU A 181 -6.46 -28.71 -7.66
C LEU A 181 -5.53 -29.76 -8.30
N ALA A 182 -4.42 -30.12 -7.66
CA ALA A 182 -3.50 -31.16 -8.13
C ALA A 182 -4.15 -32.54 -8.15
N LEU A 183 -4.96 -32.89 -7.14
CA LEU A 183 -5.70 -34.14 -7.05
C LEU A 183 -6.81 -34.22 -8.11
N ILE A 184 -7.52 -33.13 -8.37
CA ILE A 184 -8.54 -33.07 -9.44
C ILE A 184 -7.88 -33.30 -10.79
N ARG A 185 -6.76 -32.65 -11.07
CA ARG A 185 -6.02 -32.79 -12.32
C ARG A 185 -5.54 -34.23 -12.53
N ARG A 186 -5.10 -34.91 -11.47
CA ARG A 186 -4.63 -36.30 -11.53
C ARG A 186 -5.75 -37.28 -11.82
N ASN A 187 -6.98 -37.01 -11.37
CA ASN A 187 -8.13 -37.87 -11.63
C ASN A 187 -8.73 -37.69 -13.03
N VAL A 188 -8.62 -36.51 -13.61
CA VAL A 188 -9.11 -36.22 -14.97
C VAL A 188 -8.20 -36.86 -16.05
N THR A 189 -6.93 -37.06 -15.75
CA THR A 189 -5.94 -37.59 -16.73
C THR A 189 -5.84 -39.11 -16.77
N LYS A 190 -6.65 -39.88 -15.98
CA LYS A 190 -6.65 -41.33 -16.10
C LYS A 190 -7.33 -41.74 -17.42
N PRO A 191 -6.59 -42.31 -18.40
CA PRO A 191 -7.20 -42.77 -19.63
C PRO A 191 -8.20 -43.91 -19.29
N LYS A 192 -9.43 -43.77 -19.76
CA LYS A 192 -10.39 -44.90 -19.76
C LYS A 192 -9.82 -45.97 -20.68
N THR A 193 -9.25 -47.01 -20.10
CA THR A 193 -8.92 -48.23 -20.84
C THR A 193 -10.20 -48.80 -21.43
N CYS A 194 -10.46 -48.59 -22.71
CA CYS A 194 -11.46 -49.32 -23.46
C CYS A 194 -11.06 -50.80 -23.46
N LYS A 195 -11.75 -51.62 -22.67
CA LYS A 195 -11.73 -53.07 -22.87
C LYS A 195 -12.42 -53.34 -24.20
N ALA A 196 -11.64 -53.62 -25.23
CA ALA A 196 -12.11 -54.17 -26.46
C ALA A 196 -12.68 -55.56 -26.14
N LEU A 197 -13.99 -55.76 -26.34
CA LEU A 197 -14.61 -57.05 -26.43
C LEU A 197 -14.10 -57.76 -27.67
N ALA A 198 -13.17 -58.71 -27.50
CA ALA A 198 -12.95 -59.75 -28.47
C ALA A 198 -13.94 -60.85 -28.20
N GLN A 199 -15.00 -60.96 -29.02
CA GLN A 199 -15.89 -62.09 -29.03
C GLN A 199 -16.04 -62.57 -30.49
N GLN A 200 -15.55 -63.79 -30.72
CA GLN A 200 -16.02 -64.87 -31.56
C GLN A 200 -15.84 -64.78 -33.11
N ALA A 201 -14.97 -65.62 -33.61
CA ALA A 201 -15.42 -66.70 -34.53
C ALA A 201 -14.48 -67.89 -34.34
#